data_d8335c31437b4785e9eceb2abbe18546
#
_entry.id   d8335c31437b4785e9eceb2abbe18546
#
_cell.length_a   1.000
_cell.length_b   1.000
_cell.length_c   1.000
_cell.angle_alpha   90.00
_cell.angle_beta   90.00
_cell.angle_gamma   90.00
#
_symmetry.space_group_name_H-M   'P 1'
#
loop_
_entity.id
_entity.type
_entity.pdbx_description
1 polymer ?
#
loop_
_entity_poly.entity_id
_entity_poly.type
_entity_poly.pdbx_seq_one_letter_code
_entity_poly.pdbx_strand_id
1 'polypeptide(L)'
;DCYFISNTQVSLYLSVENLGMEFAVKIAVADLKRGGVIYDCVVKKFVFSKNELPESGSSGELLYTDKKLQLQLTNTPNGRFLKCDFIDFGGIKNLYFNINLKKTAGESLNEIAPFERDRKYFYLKRFVPKFVAGGIIRVGGMEYSLNETTTNAYFDWTRFSKPRKHNYQRLSSDCFIDGKRFSLCLASRVGDNRYGNENCFFTDGHLVKLSQ
;
A
#
# COMPACT_ATOMS: atom_id res chain seq x y z
N ASP A 1 3.49 -1.40 -5.68
CA ASP A 1 2.22 -0.75 -5.36
C ASP A 1 1.75 -1.29 -4.02
N CYS A 2 1.51 -0.39 -3.07
CA CYS A 2 1.09 -0.76 -1.73
C CYS A 2 -0.18 -0.01 -1.34
N TYR A 3 -1.11 -0.71 -0.74
CA TYR A 3 -2.38 -0.17 -0.23
C TYR A 3 -2.50 -0.50 1.25
N PHE A 4 -2.91 0.46 2.02
CA PHE A 4 -3.26 0.27 3.42
C PHE A 4 -4.65 0.84 3.66
N ILE A 5 -5.51 0.03 4.25
CA ILE A 5 -6.89 0.39 4.56
C ILE A 5 -7.10 0.09 6.04
N SER A 6 -7.66 1.03 6.79
CA SER A 6 -7.84 0.84 8.23
C SER A 6 -9.05 1.59 8.78
N ASN A 7 -9.70 0.95 9.74
CA ASN A 7 -10.66 1.56 10.66
C ASN A 7 -10.45 1.00 12.07
N THR A 8 -11.36 1.25 13.00
CA THR A 8 -11.25 0.78 14.39
C THR A 8 -11.42 -0.73 14.55
N GLN A 9 -11.80 -1.47 13.51
CA GLN A 9 -12.12 -2.90 13.58
C GLN A 9 -11.11 -3.77 12.87
N VAL A 10 -10.57 -3.29 11.75
CA VAL A 10 -9.71 -4.07 10.86
C VAL A 10 -8.72 -3.17 10.16
N SER A 11 -7.52 -3.70 9.91
CA SER A 11 -6.56 -3.12 8.97
C SER A 11 -6.20 -4.15 7.90
N LEU A 12 -6.11 -3.70 6.66
CA LEU A 12 -5.64 -4.48 5.52
C LEU A 12 -4.41 -3.81 4.93
N TYR A 13 -3.33 -4.57 4.82
CA TYR A 13 -2.14 -4.23 4.05
C TYR A 13 -2.08 -5.11 2.82
N LEU A 14 -1.91 -4.51 1.65
CA LEU A 14 -1.73 -5.19 0.37
C LEU A 14 -0.56 -4.57 -0.36
N SER A 15 0.46 -5.36 -0.68
CA SER A 15 1.58 -4.93 -1.52
C SER A 15 1.74 -5.86 -2.71
N VAL A 16 1.93 -5.27 -3.87
CA VAL A 16 2.28 -5.98 -5.11
C VAL A 16 3.61 -5.43 -5.61
N GLU A 17 4.58 -6.30 -5.74
CA GLU A 17 5.96 -5.96 -6.06
C GLU A 17 6.42 -6.74 -7.30
N ASN A 18 7.03 -6.04 -8.26
CA ASN A 18 7.80 -6.65 -9.34
C ASN A 18 9.27 -6.27 -9.12
N LEU A 19 10.07 -7.27 -8.81
CA LEU A 19 11.50 -7.13 -8.51
C LEU A 19 12.39 -7.60 -9.68
N GLY A 20 11.83 -7.64 -10.88
CA GLY A 20 12.49 -8.14 -12.08
C GLY A 20 12.25 -9.64 -12.28
N MET A 21 12.98 -10.50 -11.62
CA MET A 21 12.80 -11.96 -11.70
C MET A 21 11.78 -12.54 -10.72
N GLU A 22 11.37 -11.76 -9.71
CA GLU A 22 10.39 -12.16 -8.71
C GLU A 22 9.19 -11.20 -8.73
N PHE A 23 8.01 -11.76 -8.81
CA PHE A 23 6.75 -11.08 -8.55
C PHE A 23 6.24 -11.52 -7.18
N ALA A 24 5.88 -10.59 -6.33
CA ALA A 24 5.39 -10.88 -4.99
C ALA A 24 4.08 -10.15 -4.69
N VAL A 25 3.12 -10.87 -4.11
CA VAL A 25 1.92 -10.32 -3.49
C VAL A 25 2.02 -10.58 -2.00
N LYS A 26 1.96 -9.52 -1.19
CA LYS A 26 1.97 -9.58 0.27
C LYS A 26 0.64 -9.05 0.76
N ILE A 27 -0.05 -9.83 1.56
CA ILE A 27 -1.33 -9.43 2.16
C ILE A 27 -1.25 -9.70 3.66
N ALA A 28 -1.66 -8.71 4.46
CA ALA A 28 -1.85 -8.89 5.89
C ALA A 28 -3.18 -8.25 6.32
N VAL A 29 -3.92 -8.94 7.15
CA VAL A 29 -5.17 -8.48 7.76
C VAL A 29 -4.99 -8.51 9.26
N ALA A 30 -5.17 -7.38 9.94
CA ALA A 30 -5.17 -7.31 11.39
C ALA A 30 -6.60 -7.14 11.92
N ASP A 31 -7.04 -8.09 12.74
CA ASP A 31 -8.31 -8.04 13.47
C ASP A 31 -8.12 -7.20 14.74
N LEU A 32 -8.46 -5.94 14.69
CA LEU A 32 -8.29 -5.01 15.80
C LEU A 32 -9.32 -5.23 16.92
N LYS A 33 -10.49 -5.80 16.61
CA LYS A 33 -11.51 -6.16 17.61
C LYS A 33 -11.03 -7.26 18.56
N ARG A 34 -10.15 -8.15 18.09
CA ARG A 34 -9.62 -9.28 18.85
C ARG A 34 -8.20 -9.03 19.35
N GLY A 35 -7.85 -7.79 19.66
CA GLY A 35 -6.55 -7.45 20.21
C GLY A 35 -5.41 -7.48 19.20
N GLY A 36 -5.71 -7.29 17.90
CA GLY A 36 -4.69 -7.17 16.86
C GLY A 36 -4.17 -8.52 16.34
N VAL A 37 -5.01 -9.54 16.32
CA VAL A 37 -4.66 -10.83 15.67
C VAL A 37 -4.35 -10.59 14.21
N ILE A 38 -3.16 -10.95 13.77
CA ILE A 38 -2.69 -10.74 12.39
C ILE A 38 -2.77 -12.06 11.63
N TYR A 39 -3.34 -12.00 10.43
CA TYR A 39 -3.31 -13.06 9.43
C TYR A 39 -2.51 -12.52 8.24
N ASP A 40 -1.45 -13.21 7.83
CA ASP A 40 -0.62 -12.75 6.72
C ASP A 40 -0.23 -13.89 5.77
N CYS A 41 0.04 -13.53 4.53
CA CYS A 41 0.54 -14.43 3.51
C CYS A 41 1.38 -13.68 2.49
N VAL A 42 2.44 -14.33 2.03
CA VAL A 42 3.29 -13.86 0.94
C VAL A 42 3.26 -14.90 -0.18
N VAL A 43 2.73 -14.50 -1.34
CA VAL A 43 2.82 -15.29 -2.57
C VAL A 43 3.98 -14.78 -3.39
N LYS A 44 4.91 -15.65 -3.74
CA LYS A 44 6.05 -15.35 -4.59
C LYS A 44 6.04 -16.23 -5.82
N LYS A 45 6.31 -15.62 -6.97
CA LYS A 45 6.40 -16.33 -8.25
C LYS A 45 7.64 -15.84 -8.99
N PHE A 46 8.44 -16.78 -9.49
CA PHE A 46 9.44 -16.44 -10.48
C PHE A 46 8.75 -16.13 -11.80
N VAL A 47 9.02 -14.97 -12.35
CA VAL A 47 8.34 -14.49 -13.54
C VAL A 47 9.34 -14.43 -14.69
N PHE A 48 9.15 -15.33 -15.63
CA PHE A 48 9.76 -15.22 -16.96
C PHE A 48 8.83 -14.50 -17.95
N SER A 49 7.67 -14.03 -17.50
CA SER A 49 6.64 -13.37 -18.30
C SER A 49 6.09 -12.11 -17.61
N LYS A 50 5.64 -11.20 -18.41
CA LYS A 50 5.22 -9.84 -18.15
C LYS A 50 3.98 -9.70 -17.22
N ASN A 51 4.14 -9.87 -15.90
CA ASN A 51 3.19 -9.26 -14.99
C ASN A 51 3.66 -7.80 -14.77
N GLU A 52 3.24 -6.94 -15.65
CA GLU A 52 3.63 -5.54 -15.59
C GLU A 52 2.71 -4.81 -14.60
N LEU A 53 3.31 -4.22 -13.59
CA LEU A 53 2.61 -3.22 -12.79
C LEU A 53 2.28 -2.01 -13.66
N PRO A 54 1.13 -1.36 -13.45
CA PRO A 54 0.80 -0.14 -14.19
C PRO A 54 1.95 0.87 -14.13
N GLU A 55 2.29 1.44 -15.29
CA GLU A 55 3.34 2.46 -15.39
C GLU A 55 3.00 3.72 -14.59
N SER A 56 1.72 4.01 -14.44
CA SER A 56 1.21 5.16 -13.72
C SER A 56 0.56 4.75 -12.39
N GLY A 57 0.87 5.48 -11.34
CA GLY A 57 0.12 5.40 -10.08
C GLY A 57 -1.29 6.02 -10.16
N SER A 58 -1.68 6.60 -11.29
CA SER A 58 -2.98 7.27 -11.44
C SER A 58 -4.01 6.45 -12.21
N SER A 59 -3.56 5.52 -13.06
CA SER A 59 -4.43 4.68 -13.89
C SER A 59 -3.78 3.35 -14.21
N GLY A 60 -4.57 2.39 -14.60
CA GLY A 60 -4.14 1.07 -15.02
C GLY A 60 -4.78 -0.05 -14.23
N GLU A 61 -4.59 -1.26 -14.69
CA GLU A 61 -5.14 -2.46 -14.10
C GLU A 61 -4.05 -3.50 -13.90
N LEU A 62 -4.14 -4.23 -12.80
CA LEU A 62 -3.39 -5.44 -12.53
C LEU A 62 -4.38 -6.59 -12.31
N LEU A 63 -4.23 -7.64 -13.08
CA LEU A 63 -4.92 -8.90 -12.88
C LEU A 63 -3.87 -9.98 -12.57
N TYR A 64 -4.00 -10.60 -11.43
CA TYR A 64 -3.18 -11.74 -11.04
C TYR A 64 -4.07 -12.94 -10.73
N THR A 65 -3.76 -14.09 -11.29
CA THR A 65 -4.51 -15.31 -11.03
C THR A 65 -3.56 -16.50 -10.94
N ASP A 66 -3.70 -17.27 -9.88
CA ASP A 66 -3.13 -18.59 -9.73
C ASP A 66 -4.14 -19.58 -9.13
N LYS A 67 -3.68 -20.75 -8.65
CA LYS A 67 -4.57 -21.79 -8.10
C LYS A 67 -5.27 -21.37 -6.81
N LYS A 68 -4.69 -20.43 -6.05
CA LYS A 68 -5.20 -20.01 -4.74
C LYS A 68 -5.62 -18.55 -4.67
N LEU A 69 -5.03 -17.68 -5.49
CA LEU A 69 -5.21 -16.25 -5.41
C LEU A 69 -5.73 -15.68 -6.75
N GLN A 70 -6.86 -14.99 -6.68
CA GLN A 70 -7.34 -14.09 -7.72
C GLN A 70 -7.30 -12.66 -7.16
N LEU A 71 -6.53 -11.78 -7.79
CA LEU A 71 -6.38 -10.39 -7.37
C LEU A 71 -6.60 -9.46 -8.56
N GLN A 72 -7.49 -8.51 -8.39
CA GLN A 72 -7.74 -7.43 -9.34
C GLN A 72 -7.54 -6.09 -8.64
N LEU A 73 -6.69 -5.25 -9.22
CA LEU A 73 -6.44 -3.88 -8.78
C LEU A 73 -6.67 -2.97 -9.97
N THR A 74 -7.62 -2.05 -9.87
CA THR A 74 -7.92 -1.08 -10.92
C THR A 74 -7.71 0.33 -10.39
N ASN A 75 -6.79 1.05 -11.00
CA ASN A 75 -6.49 2.45 -10.68
C ASN A 75 -7.17 3.38 -11.67
N THR A 76 -7.88 4.37 -11.16
CA THR A 76 -8.48 5.45 -11.93
C THR A 76 -8.07 6.81 -11.36
N PRO A 77 -8.20 7.91 -12.08
CA PRO A 77 -7.90 9.25 -11.55
C PRO A 77 -8.67 9.59 -10.26
N ASN A 78 -9.89 9.07 -10.12
CA ASN A 78 -10.82 9.41 -9.03
C ASN A 78 -10.86 8.37 -7.90
N GLY A 79 -10.27 7.20 -8.08
CA GLY A 79 -10.33 6.15 -7.07
C GLY A 79 -9.56 4.89 -7.42
N ARG A 80 -9.77 3.86 -6.60
CA ARG A 80 -9.18 2.54 -6.78
C ARG A 80 -10.24 1.48 -6.49
N PHE A 81 -10.17 0.40 -7.23
CA PHE A 81 -10.97 -0.79 -6.96
C PHE A 81 -10.05 -1.95 -6.66
N LEU A 82 -10.26 -2.61 -5.53
CA LEU A 82 -9.45 -3.73 -5.06
C LEU A 82 -10.38 -4.92 -4.84
N LYS A 83 -10.13 -6.02 -5.52
CA LYS A 83 -10.86 -7.28 -5.33
C LYS A 83 -9.88 -8.42 -5.17
N CYS A 84 -10.15 -9.27 -4.18
CA CYS A 84 -9.34 -10.44 -3.90
C CYS A 84 -10.24 -11.62 -3.52
N ASP A 85 -9.87 -12.79 -4.02
CA ASP A 85 -10.36 -14.07 -3.56
C ASP A 85 -9.14 -14.96 -3.35
N PHE A 86 -8.85 -15.32 -2.09
CA PHE A 86 -7.67 -16.07 -1.70
C PHE A 86 -8.07 -17.30 -0.87
N ILE A 87 -7.97 -18.46 -1.51
CA ILE A 87 -8.24 -19.76 -0.89
C ILE A 87 -7.02 -20.15 -0.04
N ASP A 88 -7.27 -20.63 1.19
CA ASP A 88 -6.22 -21.08 2.10
C ASP A 88 -5.19 -19.97 2.43
N PHE A 89 -5.71 -18.78 2.73
CA PHE A 89 -4.91 -17.63 3.16
C PHE A 89 -4.25 -17.91 4.51
N GLY A 90 -2.91 -17.87 4.54
CA GLY A 90 -2.13 -18.17 5.74
C GLY A 90 -2.22 -19.63 6.22
N GLY A 91 -2.66 -20.56 5.35
CA GLY A 91 -2.76 -21.99 5.65
C GLY A 91 -3.98 -22.41 6.48
N ILE A 92 -4.87 -21.49 6.82
CA ILE A 92 -5.97 -21.77 7.75
C ILE A 92 -7.34 -21.32 7.22
N LYS A 93 -7.42 -20.27 6.42
CA LYS A 93 -8.69 -19.58 6.13
C LYS A 93 -8.71 -18.92 4.76
N ASN A 94 -9.91 -18.73 4.23
CA ASN A 94 -10.10 -17.94 3.01
C ASN A 94 -10.11 -16.45 3.34
N LEU A 95 -9.54 -15.65 2.46
CA LEU A 95 -9.63 -14.19 2.46
C LEU A 95 -10.40 -13.75 1.22
N TYR A 96 -11.37 -12.90 1.43
CA TYR A 96 -12.08 -12.19 0.38
C TYR A 96 -12.14 -10.71 0.71
N PHE A 97 -11.91 -9.84 -0.25
CA PHE A 97 -12.27 -8.44 -0.14
C PHE A 97 -12.75 -7.86 -1.45
N ASN A 98 -13.63 -6.88 -1.33
CA ASN A 98 -14.15 -6.08 -2.43
C ASN A 98 -14.26 -4.64 -1.91
N ILE A 99 -13.34 -3.78 -2.35
CA ILE A 99 -13.09 -2.46 -1.75
C ILE A 99 -13.03 -1.41 -2.84
N ASN A 100 -13.80 -0.33 -2.64
CA ASN A 100 -13.68 0.90 -3.40
C ASN A 100 -12.96 1.95 -2.56
N LEU A 101 -11.86 2.47 -3.07
CA LEU A 101 -11.17 3.62 -2.52
C LEU A 101 -11.58 4.86 -3.31
N LYS A 102 -12.24 5.78 -2.65
CA LYS A 102 -12.65 7.06 -3.21
C LYS A 102 -11.65 8.13 -2.81
N LYS A 103 -11.13 8.84 -3.81
CA LYS A 103 -10.18 9.92 -3.59
C LYS A 103 -10.88 11.12 -2.96
N THR A 104 -10.27 11.66 -1.90
CA THR A 104 -10.70 12.91 -1.26
C THR A 104 -9.78 14.07 -1.67
N ALA A 105 -10.15 15.29 -1.30
CA ALA A 105 -9.28 16.45 -1.45
C ALA A 105 -8.01 16.31 -0.60
N GLY A 106 -6.95 17.00 -0.98
CA GLY A 106 -5.68 17.04 -0.24
C GLY A 106 -4.45 16.83 -1.12
N GLU A 107 -3.30 16.96 -0.51
CA GLU A 107 -1.99 16.87 -1.14
C GLU A 107 -1.46 15.43 -1.19
N SER A 108 -0.36 15.22 -1.85
CA SER A 108 0.37 13.95 -1.91
C SER A 108 1.86 14.25 -1.90
N LEU A 109 2.65 13.36 -1.32
CA LEU A 109 4.09 13.40 -1.45
C LEU A 109 4.49 12.80 -2.80
N ASN A 110 5.30 13.52 -3.57
CA ASN A 110 6.04 12.98 -4.71
C ASN A 110 7.51 13.25 -4.45
N GLU A 111 8.30 12.20 -4.46
CA GLU A 111 9.72 12.25 -4.13
C GLU A 111 10.52 11.47 -5.16
N ILE A 112 11.62 12.03 -5.61
CA ILE A 112 12.61 11.34 -6.43
C ILE A 112 13.99 11.63 -5.87
N ALA A 113 14.78 10.61 -5.60
CA ALA A 113 16.15 10.77 -5.16
C ALA A 113 17.05 9.66 -5.69
N PRO A 114 18.33 9.97 -5.98
CA PRO A 114 19.33 8.96 -6.30
C PRO A 114 19.72 8.19 -5.04
N PHE A 115 20.35 7.04 -5.20
CA PHE A 115 21.03 6.38 -4.08
C PHE A 115 22.42 6.97 -3.86
N GLU A 116 22.84 7.08 -2.60
CA GLU A 116 24.03 7.82 -2.16
C GLU A 116 25.33 7.40 -2.88
N ARG A 117 25.52 6.10 -3.10
CA ARG A 117 26.78 5.57 -3.63
C ARG A 117 26.86 5.50 -5.15
N ASP A 118 25.72 5.49 -5.82
CA ASP A 118 25.68 5.30 -7.26
C ASP A 118 24.43 5.95 -7.84
N ARG A 119 24.60 7.10 -8.47
CA ARG A 119 23.50 7.93 -9.01
C ARG A 119 22.72 7.31 -10.17
N LYS A 120 23.20 6.22 -10.76
CA LYS A 120 22.40 5.45 -11.73
C LYS A 120 21.26 4.69 -11.08
N TYR A 121 21.34 4.48 -9.78
CA TYR A 121 20.25 3.94 -8.99
C TYR A 121 19.45 5.07 -8.37
N PHE A 122 18.13 4.96 -8.46
CA PHE A 122 17.21 5.97 -7.94
C PHE A 122 15.92 5.31 -7.46
N TYR A 123 15.16 6.05 -6.68
CA TYR A 123 13.78 5.72 -6.39
C TYR A 123 12.87 6.90 -6.74
N LEU A 124 11.67 6.58 -7.15
CA LEU A 124 10.56 7.50 -7.36
C LEU A 124 9.41 7.00 -6.51
N LYS A 125 8.89 7.86 -5.64
CA LYS A 125 7.79 7.55 -4.74
C LYS A 125 6.65 8.54 -4.91
N ARG A 126 5.45 8.01 -4.84
CA ARG A 126 4.23 8.77 -4.68
C ARG A 126 3.42 8.21 -3.52
N PHE A 127 3.30 8.98 -2.43
CA PHE A 127 2.47 8.62 -1.28
C PHE A 127 1.20 9.46 -1.30
N VAL A 128 0.05 8.80 -1.32
CA VAL A 128 -1.28 9.42 -1.50
C VAL A 128 -2.18 9.02 -0.33
N PRO A 129 -2.14 9.77 0.80
CA PRO A 129 -2.94 9.46 1.99
C PRO A 129 -4.30 10.15 1.95
N LYS A 130 -5.00 10.06 0.84
CA LYS A 130 -6.26 10.78 0.63
C LYS A 130 -7.36 9.94 0.01
N PHE A 131 -7.51 8.73 0.54
CA PHE A 131 -8.63 7.88 0.19
C PHE A 131 -9.47 7.58 1.40
N VAL A 132 -10.78 7.43 1.17
CA VAL A 132 -11.72 6.77 2.07
C VAL A 132 -12.13 5.45 1.44
N ALA A 133 -12.47 4.47 2.24
CA ALA A 133 -12.76 3.14 1.76
C ALA A 133 -14.19 2.70 2.11
N GLY A 134 -14.87 2.16 1.10
CA GLY A 134 -16.13 1.45 1.26
C GLY A 134 -16.01 0.02 0.74
N GLY A 135 -16.78 -0.90 1.30
CA GLY A 135 -16.80 -2.29 0.88
C GLY A 135 -16.72 -3.28 2.02
N ILE A 136 -16.16 -4.45 1.77
CA ILE A 136 -16.11 -5.55 2.74
C ILE A 136 -14.76 -6.26 2.73
N ILE A 137 -14.38 -6.78 3.90
CA ILE A 137 -13.28 -7.75 4.07
C ILE A 137 -13.85 -8.96 4.81
N ARG A 138 -13.60 -10.17 4.29
CA ARG A 138 -13.93 -11.44 4.95
C ARG A 138 -12.66 -12.24 5.16
N VAL A 139 -12.40 -12.64 6.37
CA VAL A 139 -11.28 -13.52 6.72
C VAL A 139 -11.72 -14.55 7.73
N GLY A 140 -11.61 -15.82 7.38
CA GLY A 140 -11.88 -16.93 8.28
C GLY A 140 -13.26 -16.95 8.94
N GLY A 141 -14.32 -16.63 8.17
CA GLY A 141 -15.70 -16.57 8.68
C GLY A 141 -16.07 -15.26 9.38
N MET A 142 -15.14 -14.33 9.49
CA MET A 142 -15.39 -12.98 9.99
C MET A 142 -15.63 -12.03 8.83
N GLU A 143 -16.60 -11.13 8.97
CA GLU A 143 -16.86 -10.07 8.00
C GLU A 143 -16.69 -8.69 8.66
N TYR A 144 -16.01 -7.80 7.95
CA TYR A 144 -15.80 -6.42 8.33
C TYR A 144 -16.35 -5.52 7.23
N SER A 145 -17.33 -4.70 7.58
CA SER A 145 -17.86 -3.66 6.69
C SER A 145 -16.99 -2.42 6.78
N LEU A 146 -16.60 -1.89 5.63
CA LEU A 146 -15.87 -0.64 5.49
C LEU A 146 -16.84 0.47 5.13
N ASN A 147 -16.77 1.58 5.85
CA ASN A 147 -17.60 2.75 5.63
C ASN A 147 -16.72 3.95 5.30
N GLU A 148 -17.03 4.68 4.25
CA GLU A 148 -16.27 5.85 3.77
C GLU A 148 -16.09 6.94 4.83
N THR A 149 -16.98 7.03 5.83
CA THR A 149 -16.87 8.03 6.90
C THR A 149 -15.91 7.64 8.03
N THR A 150 -15.57 6.35 8.16
CA THR A 150 -14.76 5.82 9.27
C THR A 150 -13.57 5.00 8.84
N THR A 151 -13.41 4.77 7.54
CA THR A 151 -12.32 3.94 7.01
C THR A 151 -11.40 4.78 6.14
N ASN A 152 -10.17 4.90 6.56
CA ASN A 152 -9.11 5.59 5.84
C ASN A 152 -8.32 4.62 4.96
N ALA A 153 -7.71 5.17 3.92
CA ALA A 153 -6.76 4.41 3.11
C ALA A 153 -5.67 5.32 2.54
N TYR A 154 -4.48 4.76 2.37
CA TYR A 154 -3.46 5.37 1.56
C TYR A 154 -2.98 4.43 0.45
N PHE A 155 -2.40 5.01 -0.57
CA PHE A 155 -1.73 4.35 -1.67
C PHE A 155 -0.28 4.82 -1.75
N ASP A 156 0.65 3.86 -1.77
CA ASP A 156 2.08 4.09 -1.92
C ASP A 156 2.55 3.45 -3.23
N TRP A 157 2.84 4.30 -4.20
CA TRP A 157 3.39 3.90 -5.49
C TRP A 157 4.88 4.18 -5.50
N THR A 158 5.67 3.12 -5.66
CA THR A 158 7.13 3.25 -5.67
C THR A 158 7.71 2.54 -6.88
N ARG A 159 8.63 3.20 -7.57
CA ARG A 159 9.46 2.64 -8.64
C ARG A 159 10.92 2.90 -8.29
N PHE A 160 11.76 1.91 -8.49
CA PHE A 160 13.18 2.07 -8.15
C PHE A 160 14.08 1.19 -9.01
N SER A 161 15.30 1.68 -9.21
CA SER A 161 16.46 0.87 -9.52
C SER A 161 17.38 0.95 -8.32
N LYS A 162 17.70 -0.16 -7.67
CA LYS A 162 18.43 -0.16 -6.40
C LYS A 162 19.73 -0.97 -6.47
N PRO A 163 20.75 -0.63 -5.66
CA PRO A 163 21.92 -1.46 -5.46
C PRO A 163 21.57 -2.86 -4.94
N ARG A 164 22.39 -3.87 -5.22
CA ARG A 164 22.17 -5.25 -4.76
C ARG A 164 22.01 -5.36 -3.23
N LYS A 165 22.78 -4.57 -2.48
CA LYS A 165 22.71 -4.51 -1.02
C LYS A 165 22.21 -3.14 -0.62
N HIS A 166 21.00 -3.07 -0.14
CA HIS A 166 20.38 -1.85 0.34
C HIS A 166 19.41 -2.19 1.48
N ASN A 167 19.64 -1.59 2.63
CA ASN A 167 18.77 -1.71 3.79
C ASN A 167 18.14 -0.35 4.06
N TYR A 168 16.86 -0.34 4.24
CA TYR A 168 16.09 0.85 4.59
C TYR A 168 15.03 0.49 5.62
N GLN A 169 14.56 1.50 6.33
CA GLN A 169 13.41 1.40 7.22
C GLN A 169 12.35 2.39 6.77
N ARG A 170 11.11 1.99 6.86
CA ARG A 170 9.96 2.81 6.49
C ARG A 170 8.84 2.59 7.47
N LEU A 171 8.20 3.67 7.88
CA LEU A 171 6.99 3.69 8.71
C LEU A 171 5.96 4.55 8.00
N SER A 172 4.75 4.01 7.84
CA SER A 172 3.61 4.78 7.34
C SER A 172 2.40 4.49 8.20
N SER A 173 1.60 5.52 8.46
CA SER A 173 0.37 5.43 9.25
C SER A 173 -0.68 6.35 8.69
N ASP A 174 -1.95 6.03 8.91
CA ASP A 174 -3.10 6.86 8.54
C ASP A 174 -4.22 6.63 9.56
N CYS A 175 -4.63 7.68 10.26
CA CYS A 175 -5.60 7.61 11.34
C CYS A 175 -6.38 8.91 11.49
N PHE A 176 -7.33 8.92 12.41
CA PHE A 176 -7.96 10.14 12.93
C PHE A 176 -7.39 10.47 14.31
N ILE A 177 -7.05 11.75 14.53
CA ILE A 177 -6.66 12.31 15.82
C ILE A 177 -7.60 13.51 16.05
N ASP A 178 -8.38 13.47 17.11
CA ASP A 178 -9.37 14.51 17.45
C ASP A 178 -10.31 14.88 16.28
N GLY A 179 -10.76 13.86 15.54
CA GLY A 179 -11.65 14.02 14.40
C GLY A 179 -10.97 14.54 13.11
N LYS A 180 -9.69 14.87 13.15
CA LYS A 180 -8.90 15.29 11.99
C LYS A 180 -8.10 14.13 11.44
N ARG A 181 -8.04 14.04 10.13
CA ARG A 181 -7.21 13.02 9.48
C ARG A 181 -5.74 13.37 9.63
N PHE A 182 -4.99 12.40 10.09
CA PHE A 182 -3.54 12.47 10.21
C PHE A 182 -2.89 11.30 9.48
N SER A 183 -1.89 11.58 8.67
CA SER A 183 -1.11 10.55 7.99
C SER A 183 0.38 10.84 8.14
N LEU A 184 1.18 9.81 8.29
CA LEU A 184 2.61 9.89 8.52
C LEU A 184 3.35 9.03 7.50
N CYS A 185 4.46 9.54 6.99
CA CYS A 185 5.43 8.78 6.21
C CYS A 185 6.83 9.14 6.70
N LEU A 186 7.53 8.17 7.23
CA LEU A 186 8.92 8.31 7.68
C LEU A 186 9.78 7.25 7.00
N ALA A 187 10.98 7.62 6.63
CA ALA A 187 11.93 6.69 6.06
C ALA A 187 13.35 7.03 6.47
N SER A 188 14.15 6.00 6.63
CA SER A 188 15.57 6.11 6.89
C SER A 188 16.35 5.28 5.89
N ARG A 189 17.43 5.85 5.35
CA ARG A 189 18.33 5.22 4.38
C ARG A 189 17.67 4.88 3.04
N VAL A 190 16.63 5.59 2.66
CA VAL A 190 16.06 5.52 1.32
C VAL A 190 16.61 6.67 0.49
N GLY A 191 17.40 6.35 -0.51
CA GLY A 191 18.04 7.36 -1.36
C GLY A 191 19.12 8.20 -0.62
N ASP A 192 19.55 9.23 -1.29
CA ASP A 192 20.49 10.23 -0.77
C ASP A 192 19.71 11.42 -0.20
N ASN A 193 19.65 11.51 1.12
CA ASN A 193 18.90 12.53 1.84
C ASN A 193 19.31 13.98 1.52
N ARG A 194 20.48 14.19 0.94
CA ARG A 194 20.91 15.52 0.47
C ARG A 194 20.05 16.06 -0.66
N TYR A 195 19.35 15.21 -1.38
CA TYR A 195 18.47 15.61 -2.49
C TYR A 195 16.99 15.59 -2.12
N GLY A 196 16.62 14.80 -1.12
CA GLY A 196 15.26 14.71 -0.64
C GLY A 196 15.08 13.59 0.38
N ASN A 197 13.94 13.59 1.04
CA ASN A 197 13.55 12.53 1.97
C ASN A 197 12.03 12.34 1.96
N GLU A 198 11.57 11.17 2.40
CA GLU A 198 10.14 10.85 2.49
C GLU A 198 9.50 11.37 3.79
N ASN A 199 10.28 11.96 4.71
CA ASN A 199 9.80 12.30 6.04
C ASN A 199 8.80 13.44 5.98
N CYS A 200 7.57 13.14 6.27
CA CYS A 200 6.48 14.10 6.26
C CYS A 200 5.30 13.59 7.09
N PHE A 201 4.43 14.50 7.43
CA PHE A 201 3.07 14.17 7.87
C PHE A 201 2.05 14.99 7.09
N PHE A 202 0.81 14.54 7.16
CA PHE A 202 -0.34 15.22 6.62
C PHE A 202 -1.34 15.49 7.73
N THR A 203 -1.89 16.68 7.75
CA THR A 203 -2.99 17.06 8.63
C THR A 203 -4.06 17.79 7.83
N ASP A 204 -5.30 17.35 7.92
CA ASP A 204 -6.43 17.86 7.13
C ASP A 204 -6.14 17.96 5.62
N GLY A 205 -5.39 17.01 5.07
CA GLY A 205 -5.03 16.96 3.67
C GLY A 205 -3.85 17.83 3.24
N HIS A 206 -3.21 18.56 4.17
CA HIS A 206 -2.03 19.38 3.91
C HIS A 206 -0.74 18.64 4.27
N LEU A 207 0.22 18.67 3.36
CA LEU A 207 1.55 18.09 3.52
C LEU A 207 2.45 19.00 4.34
N VAL A 208 3.06 18.46 5.39
CA VAL A 208 4.12 19.10 6.15
C VAL A 208 5.39 18.26 6.04
N LYS A 209 6.42 18.79 5.39
CA LYS A 209 7.73 18.14 5.30
C LYS A 209 8.45 18.26 6.64
N LEU A 210 9.04 17.15 7.07
CA LEU A 210 9.94 17.16 8.21
C LEU A 210 11.36 17.42 7.74
N SER A 211 12.07 18.30 8.44
CA SER A 211 13.52 18.49 8.24
C SER A 211 14.28 17.22 8.60
N GLN A 212 15.46 17.09 8.01
CA GLN A 212 16.42 16.05 8.39
C GLN A 212 16.96 16.29 9.79
#